data_9be5f2ee361f6167df95f1caf630830d
#
_entry.id   9be5f2ee361f6167df95f1caf630830d
#
_cell.length_a   1.000
_cell.length_b   1.000
_cell.length_c   1.000
_cell.angle_alpha   90.00
_cell.angle_beta   90.00
_cell.angle_gamma   90.00
#
_symmetry.space_group_name_H-M   'P 1'
#
loop_
_entity.id
_entity.type
_entity.pdbx_description
1 polymer ?
#
loop_
_entity_poly.entity_id
_entity_poly.type
_entity_poly.pdbx_seq_one_letter_code
_entity_poly.pdbx_strand_id
1 'polypeptide(L)'
;MKKLLLLILLVGQSVFAQQIEIKSTELVKATESGGFYFALFSPKGNYLLASSPNYTGLTQIILKTNEVKVLTQELGAGYDVKISADESSILFKKTEFRNNLRYTSLYLYSFTDNKTVKVENAVRERLTPVFSQNKPAFVKDKSLVKSADIAASEIIPFINIEDRKMALYKGSSKTILTPSGENESYFWASVSPDGKHIVYATAAQGTFVCNINGSNAVSLGKLNAPVWLNSQWIVGMDDKDDGNVILSSSLVASTADGKVKQALPTPSIKIALYPAASPDGKQIAFNNEKGEIYLMNINIK
;
A
#
# COMPACT_ATOMS: atom_id res chain seq x y z
N MET A 1 53.62 -47.33 -0.98
CA MET A 1 52.93 -46.45 0.02
C MET A 1 52.19 -45.36 -0.75
N LYS A 2 50.88 -45.52 -0.96
CA LYS A 2 50.02 -44.52 -1.63
C LYS A 2 49.45 -43.60 -0.55
N LYS A 3 49.80 -42.31 -0.59
CA LYS A 3 49.19 -41.30 0.29
C LYS A 3 47.83 -40.94 -0.27
N LEU A 4 46.77 -41.27 0.49
CA LEU A 4 45.38 -40.85 0.22
C LEU A 4 45.22 -39.41 0.69
N LEU A 5 45.05 -38.49 -0.26
CA LEU A 5 44.74 -37.08 0.04
C LEU A 5 43.22 -36.96 0.29
N LEU A 6 42.80 -36.76 1.52
CA LEU A 6 41.43 -36.54 1.90
C LEU A 6 41.09 -35.08 1.64
N LEU A 7 40.33 -34.78 0.58
CA LEU A 7 39.82 -33.45 0.25
C LEU A 7 38.54 -33.23 1.08
N ILE A 8 38.68 -32.48 2.18
CA ILE A 8 37.50 -32.05 2.95
C ILE A 8 36.83 -30.88 2.23
N LEU A 9 35.70 -31.17 1.55
CA LEU A 9 34.80 -30.13 1.02
C LEU A 9 34.12 -29.46 2.22
N LEU A 10 34.60 -28.29 2.61
CA LEU A 10 33.84 -27.36 3.47
C LEU A 10 32.66 -26.78 2.66
N VAL A 11 31.49 -27.41 2.79
CA VAL A 11 30.25 -26.81 2.35
C VAL A 11 29.96 -25.66 3.33
N GLY A 12 30.37 -24.46 2.95
CA GLY A 12 29.98 -23.24 3.66
C GLY A 12 28.47 -23.08 3.57
N GLN A 13 27.73 -23.42 4.63
CA GLN A 13 26.37 -22.97 4.79
C GLN A 13 26.44 -21.46 4.96
N SER A 14 26.14 -20.71 3.92
CA SER A 14 25.87 -19.28 4.04
C SER A 14 24.61 -19.11 4.90
N VAL A 15 24.79 -18.89 6.19
CA VAL A 15 23.75 -18.37 7.07
C VAL A 15 23.44 -16.97 6.56
N PHE A 16 22.38 -16.82 5.75
CA PHE A 16 21.88 -15.50 5.39
C PHE A 16 21.48 -14.82 6.70
N ALA A 17 22.28 -13.86 7.13
CA ALA A 17 21.95 -13.05 8.29
C ALA A 17 20.59 -12.38 8.05
N GLN A 18 19.73 -12.40 9.06
CA GLN A 18 18.45 -11.71 9.03
C GLN A 18 18.68 -10.23 8.68
N GLN A 19 18.15 -9.79 7.52
CA GLN A 19 18.40 -8.44 7.03
C GLN A 19 17.43 -7.41 7.60
N ILE A 20 16.23 -7.86 8.04
CA ILE A 20 15.27 -7.03 8.77
C ILE A 20 15.19 -7.57 10.20
N GLU A 21 15.57 -6.73 11.15
CA GLU A 21 15.49 -7.00 12.58
C GLU A 21 14.23 -6.36 13.14
N ILE A 22 13.35 -7.15 13.78
CA ILE A 22 12.18 -6.64 14.49
C ILE A 22 12.64 -6.21 15.90
N LYS A 23 12.41 -4.95 16.22
CA LYS A 23 12.75 -4.35 17.52
C LYS A 23 11.61 -4.53 18.54
N SER A 24 10.38 -4.26 18.12
CA SER A 24 9.16 -4.45 18.90
C SER A 24 7.95 -4.59 17.99
N THR A 25 6.86 -5.14 18.53
CA THR A 25 5.53 -5.12 17.94
C THR A 25 4.56 -4.73 19.04
N GLU A 26 3.86 -3.61 18.87
CA GLU A 26 3.05 -2.99 19.91
C GLU A 26 1.64 -2.70 19.38
N LEU A 27 0.62 -2.93 20.20
CA LEU A 27 -0.74 -2.51 19.90
C LEU A 27 -0.82 -0.98 19.94
N VAL A 28 -1.39 -0.38 18.89
CA VAL A 28 -1.79 1.04 18.94
C VAL A 28 -2.95 1.14 19.91
N LYS A 29 -2.71 1.63 21.11
CA LYS A 29 -3.66 1.60 22.24
C LYS A 29 -5.02 2.20 21.92
N ALA A 30 -5.05 3.22 21.07
CA ALA A 30 -6.29 3.83 20.58
C ALA A 30 -7.19 2.86 19.80
N THR A 31 -6.68 1.71 19.35
CA THR A 31 -7.41 0.71 18.56
C THR A 31 -7.72 -0.57 19.34
N GLU A 32 -7.48 -0.61 20.65
CA GLU A 32 -7.69 -1.79 21.52
C GLU A 32 -9.13 -2.33 21.48
N SER A 33 -10.12 -1.48 21.23
CA SER A 33 -11.51 -1.89 21.05
C SER A 33 -11.81 -2.52 19.69
N GLY A 34 -10.85 -2.51 18.76
CA GLY A 34 -11.00 -2.99 17.40
C GLY A 34 -11.77 -2.03 16.47
N GLY A 35 -12.04 -2.53 15.25
CA GLY A 35 -12.83 -1.79 14.26
C GLY A 35 -12.05 -0.90 13.31
N PHE A 36 -10.72 -0.87 13.40
CA PHE A 36 -9.84 -0.07 12.56
C PHE A 36 -9.07 -0.95 11.57
N TYR A 37 -9.22 -0.66 10.29
CA TYR A 37 -8.64 -1.43 9.19
C TYR A 37 -7.95 -0.52 8.19
N PHE A 38 -7.09 -1.11 7.35
CA PHE A 38 -6.45 -0.44 6.23
C PHE A 38 -5.66 0.82 6.64
N ALA A 39 -4.80 0.65 7.64
CA ALA A 39 -3.96 1.74 8.12
C ALA A 39 -3.14 2.36 6.99
N LEU A 40 -3.05 3.68 6.97
CA LEU A 40 -2.20 4.46 6.06
C LEU A 40 -1.41 5.47 6.87
N PHE A 41 -0.08 5.43 6.79
CA PHE A 41 0.76 6.45 7.41
C PHE A 41 0.61 7.81 6.74
N SER A 42 0.64 8.85 7.53
CA SER A 42 0.85 10.20 7.04
C SER A 42 2.25 10.36 6.44
N PRO A 43 2.47 11.29 5.48
CA PRO A 43 3.77 11.51 4.83
C PRO A 43 4.94 11.81 5.78
N LYS A 44 4.69 12.31 6.99
CA LYS A 44 5.71 12.54 8.03
C LYS A 44 5.73 11.46 9.11
N GLY A 45 4.82 10.46 9.04
CA GLY A 45 4.75 9.37 10.00
C GLY A 45 4.12 9.74 11.35
N ASN A 46 3.46 10.89 11.48
CA ASN A 46 2.94 11.40 12.75
C ASN A 46 1.61 10.77 13.16
N TYR A 47 0.83 10.31 12.19
CA TYR A 47 -0.47 9.71 12.41
C TYR A 47 -0.78 8.62 11.38
N LEU A 48 -1.77 7.82 11.71
CA LEU A 48 -2.41 6.89 10.79
C LEU A 48 -3.79 7.40 10.39
N LEU A 49 -4.19 7.18 9.15
CA LEU A 49 -5.59 7.11 8.77
C LEU A 49 -6.03 5.66 8.80
N ALA A 50 -7.22 5.40 9.31
CA ALA A 50 -7.83 4.07 9.32
C ALA A 50 -9.31 4.17 8.97
N SER A 51 -9.90 3.06 8.57
CA SER A 51 -11.29 2.95 8.14
C SER A 51 -11.95 1.71 8.75
N SER A 52 -13.24 1.51 8.52
CA SER A 52 -13.92 0.25 8.85
C SER A 52 -13.66 -0.85 7.79
N PRO A 53 -14.03 -2.12 8.04
CA PRO A 53 -13.76 -3.24 7.12
C PRO A 53 -14.34 -3.04 5.71
N ASN A 54 -15.43 -2.27 5.57
CA ASN A 54 -16.06 -1.97 4.29
C ASN A 54 -15.70 -0.58 3.74
N TYR A 55 -14.60 0.01 4.21
CA TYR A 55 -14.13 1.35 3.84
C TYR A 55 -15.10 2.48 4.20
N THR A 56 -16.00 2.30 5.16
CA THR A 56 -16.86 3.38 5.67
C THR A 56 -16.09 4.21 6.68
N GLY A 57 -16.15 5.52 6.50
CA GLY A 57 -15.51 6.50 7.36
C GLY A 57 -14.00 6.58 7.20
N LEU A 58 -13.45 7.62 7.79
CA LEU A 58 -12.03 7.85 7.99
C LEU A 58 -11.80 8.36 9.40
N THR A 59 -10.84 7.78 10.07
CA THR A 59 -10.39 8.15 11.40
C THR A 59 -8.90 8.44 11.38
N GLN A 60 -8.50 9.55 11.96
CA GLN A 60 -7.11 9.92 12.21
C GLN A 60 -6.72 9.44 13.61
N ILE A 61 -5.58 8.79 13.72
CA ILE A 61 -5.01 8.28 14.99
C ILE A 61 -3.62 8.88 15.15
N ILE A 62 -3.44 9.80 16.10
CA ILE A 62 -2.18 10.46 16.39
C ILE A 62 -1.28 9.48 17.17
N LEU A 63 -0.18 9.05 16.59
CA LEU A 63 0.66 7.98 17.16
C LEU A 63 1.31 8.35 18.49
N LYS A 64 1.68 9.62 18.67
CA LYS A 64 2.33 10.08 19.90
C LYS A 64 1.41 10.16 21.12
N THR A 65 0.14 10.56 20.90
CA THR A 65 -0.83 10.84 21.98
C THR A 65 -1.91 9.77 22.10
N ASN A 66 -2.04 8.89 21.11
CA ASN A 66 -3.20 7.98 20.94
C ASN A 66 -4.55 8.72 20.82
N GLU A 67 -4.53 9.99 20.45
CA GLU A 67 -5.74 10.75 20.18
C GLU A 67 -6.40 10.26 18.89
N VAL A 68 -7.73 10.11 18.93
CA VAL A 68 -8.54 9.64 17.81
C VAL A 68 -9.50 10.73 17.38
N LYS A 69 -9.48 11.07 16.08
CA LYS A 69 -10.38 12.02 15.47
C LYS A 69 -11.10 11.41 14.28
N VAL A 70 -12.43 11.34 14.37
CA VAL A 70 -13.25 10.96 13.20
C VAL A 70 -13.30 12.12 12.23
N LEU A 71 -12.85 11.92 10.99
CA LEU A 71 -12.83 12.94 9.94
C LEU A 71 -14.11 12.92 9.11
N THR A 72 -14.65 11.73 8.84
CA THR A 72 -15.90 11.53 8.10
C THR A 72 -16.47 10.14 8.38
N GLN A 73 -17.78 9.97 8.17
CA GLN A 73 -18.50 8.68 8.23
C GLN A 73 -18.98 8.22 6.84
N GLU A 74 -18.50 8.84 5.77
CA GLU A 74 -18.98 8.55 4.43
C GLU A 74 -18.57 7.17 3.94
N LEU A 75 -19.48 6.47 3.26
CA LEU A 75 -19.21 5.17 2.64
C LEU A 75 -18.16 5.32 1.54
N GLY A 76 -17.16 4.48 1.56
CA GLY A 76 -16.05 4.44 0.60
C GLY A 76 -14.92 5.44 0.90
N ALA A 77 -15.00 6.21 2.00
CA ALA A 77 -13.99 7.21 2.34
C ALA A 77 -12.61 6.60 2.61
N GLY A 78 -12.55 5.39 3.17
CA GLY A 78 -11.31 4.68 3.43
C GLY A 78 -10.67 4.03 2.19
N TYR A 79 -11.39 3.94 1.07
CA TYR A 79 -10.86 3.29 -0.12
C TYR A 79 -10.03 4.24 -0.96
N ASP A 80 -8.73 3.95 -1.09
CA ASP A 80 -7.79 4.70 -1.93
C ASP A 80 -7.71 6.20 -1.55
N VAL A 81 -7.76 6.49 -0.24
CA VAL A 81 -7.56 7.83 0.29
C VAL A 81 -6.12 8.30 0.03
N LYS A 82 -5.94 9.59 -0.22
CA LYS A 82 -4.63 10.22 -0.38
C LYS A 82 -4.45 11.34 0.61
N ILE A 83 -3.21 11.50 1.09
CA ILE A 83 -2.79 12.58 1.98
C ILE A 83 -1.85 13.48 1.18
N SER A 84 -2.00 14.81 1.26
CA SER A 84 -1.05 15.74 0.66
C SER A 84 0.33 15.64 1.34
N ALA A 85 1.41 15.89 0.60
CA ALA A 85 2.78 15.73 1.12
C ALA A 85 3.09 16.65 2.31
N ASP A 86 2.45 17.80 2.39
CA ASP A 86 2.54 18.75 3.51
C ASP A 86 1.64 18.38 4.71
N GLU A 87 0.78 17.34 4.56
CA GLU A 87 -0.23 16.90 5.53
C GLU A 87 -1.37 17.91 5.78
N SER A 88 -1.53 18.92 4.91
CA SER A 88 -2.58 19.91 5.07
C SER A 88 -3.97 19.41 4.67
N SER A 89 -4.04 18.35 3.84
CA SER A 89 -5.29 17.91 3.24
C SER A 89 -5.33 16.41 2.96
N ILE A 90 -6.53 15.86 2.86
CA ILE A 90 -6.78 14.51 2.34
C ILE A 90 -7.81 14.55 1.20
N LEU A 91 -7.61 13.68 0.21
CA LEU A 91 -8.59 13.38 -0.83
C LEU A 91 -9.25 12.04 -0.52
N PHE A 92 -10.57 12.02 -0.43
CA PHE A 92 -11.32 10.80 -0.17
C PHE A 92 -12.58 10.71 -1.03
N LYS A 93 -13.11 9.52 -1.19
CA LYS A 93 -14.30 9.24 -1.98
C LYS A 93 -15.53 9.14 -1.08
N LYS A 94 -16.68 9.54 -1.62
CA LYS A 94 -18.00 9.21 -1.09
C LYS A 94 -18.72 8.35 -2.10
N THR A 95 -19.18 7.19 -1.67
CA THR A 95 -19.99 6.28 -2.49
C THR A 95 -21.45 6.42 -2.08
N GLU A 96 -22.34 6.50 -3.05
CA GLU A 96 -23.78 6.49 -2.86
C GLU A 96 -24.45 5.58 -3.89
N PHE A 97 -25.62 5.04 -3.55
CA PHE A 97 -26.41 4.22 -4.44
C PHE A 97 -27.70 4.95 -4.78
N ARG A 98 -28.01 5.06 -6.08
CA ARG A 98 -29.24 5.62 -6.62
C ARG A 98 -29.83 4.63 -7.61
N ASN A 99 -31.05 4.17 -7.37
CA ASN A 99 -31.72 3.13 -8.21
C ASN A 99 -30.81 1.90 -8.44
N ASN A 100 -30.17 1.38 -7.39
CA ASN A 100 -29.21 0.27 -7.41
C ASN A 100 -27.94 0.52 -8.25
N LEU A 101 -27.69 1.73 -8.69
CA LEU A 101 -26.48 2.12 -9.40
C LEU A 101 -25.53 2.85 -8.44
N ARG A 102 -24.26 2.43 -8.48
CA ARG A 102 -23.21 3.06 -7.68
C ARG A 102 -22.75 4.37 -8.31
N TYR A 103 -22.66 5.41 -7.50
CA TYR A 103 -22.06 6.71 -7.84
C TYR A 103 -20.94 7.03 -6.85
N THR A 104 -19.91 7.71 -7.32
CA THR A 104 -18.76 8.12 -6.51
C THR A 104 -18.50 9.60 -6.71
N SER A 105 -18.38 10.35 -5.64
CA SER A 105 -17.90 11.74 -5.62
C SER A 105 -16.51 11.80 -5.00
N LEU A 106 -15.75 12.85 -5.30
CA LEU A 106 -14.45 13.12 -4.69
C LEU A 106 -14.53 14.37 -3.80
N TYR A 107 -13.96 14.27 -2.62
CA TYR A 107 -13.93 15.34 -1.61
C TYR A 107 -12.50 15.61 -1.15
N LEU A 108 -12.23 16.86 -0.84
CA LEU A 108 -11.04 17.35 -0.16
C LEU A 108 -11.41 17.77 1.25
N TYR A 109 -10.79 17.19 2.26
CA TYR A 109 -10.83 17.68 3.63
C TYR A 109 -9.55 18.42 3.95
N SER A 110 -9.65 19.61 4.51
CA SER A 110 -8.55 20.44 4.96
C SER A 110 -8.40 20.33 6.48
N PHE A 111 -7.19 20.02 6.95
CA PHE A 111 -6.88 20.00 8.38
C PHE A 111 -6.73 21.39 8.97
N THR A 112 -6.43 22.41 8.15
CA THR A 112 -6.23 23.79 8.60
C THR A 112 -7.49 24.42 9.15
N ASP A 113 -8.61 24.24 8.45
CA ASP A 113 -9.90 24.85 8.80
C ASP A 113 -11.00 23.83 9.11
N ASN A 114 -10.68 22.53 9.10
CA ASN A 114 -11.57 21.39 9.33
C ASN A 114 -12.79 21.38 8.37
N LYS A 115 -12.60 21.85 7.13
CA LYS A 115 -13.64 21.90 6.13
C LYS A 115 -13.50 20.82 5.08
N THR A 116 -14.64 20.36 4.60
CA THR A 116 -14.73 19.44 3.47
C THR A 116 -15.36 20.15 2.28
N VAL A 117 -14.69 20.11 1.14
CA VAL A 117 -15.20 20.64 -0.12
C VAL A 117 -15.30 19.53 -1.16
N LYS A 118 -16.30 19.60 -2.02
CA LYS A 118 -16.46 18.67 -3.12
C LYS A 118 -15.53 19.05 -4.27
N VAL A 119 -14.73 18.11 -4.73
CA VAL A 119 -13.78 18.26 -5.85
C VAL A 119 -14.40 17.77 -7.15
N GLU A 120 -15.12 16.63 -7.12
CA GLU A 120 -15.81 16.07 -8.28
C GLU A 120 -17.20 15.60 -7.89
N ASN A 121 -18.17 15.85 -8.79
CA ASN A 121 -19.55 15.44 -8.58
C ASN A 121 -19.70 13.90 -8.68
N ALA A 122 -20.88 13.43 -8.23
CA ALA A 122 -21.20 12.01 -8.28
C ALA A 122 -21.24 11.49 -9.73
N VAL A 123 -20.33 10.59 -10.05
CA VAL A 123 -20.21 9.94 -11.36
C VAL A 123 -20.26 8.42 -11.22
N ARG A 124 -20.56 7.73 -12.29
CA ARG A 124 -20.53 6.25 -12.33
C ARG A 124 -19.15 5.70 -12.65
N GLU A 125 -18.33 6.51 -13.27
CA GLU A 125 -16.96 6.21 -13.63
C GLU A 125 -16.10 6.05 -12.35
N ARG A 126 -15.02 5.30 -12.49
CA ARG A 126 -14.03 5.17 -11.42
C ARG A 126 -13.27 6.49 -11.26
N LEU A 127 -13.20 6.97 -10.03
CA LEU A 127 -12.35 8.08 -9.65
C LEU A 127 -11.12 7.54 -8.89
N THR A 128 -9.93 7.94 -9.30
CA THR A 128 -8.67 7.65 -8.60
C THR A 128 -8.05 8.95 -8.13
N PRO A 129 -8.06 9.24 -6.82
CA PRO A 129 -7.49 10.47 -6.27
C PRO A 129 -5.96 10.47 -6.37
N VAL A 130 -5.38 11.64 -6.60
CA VAL A 130 -3.94 11.88 -6.61
C VAL A 130 -3.68 13.27 -6.04
N PHE A 131 -2.50 13.47 -5.44
CA PHE A 131 -1.96 14.81 -5.21
C PHE A 131 -0.80 15.09 -6.15
N SER A 132 -0.73 16.32 -6.62
CA SER A 132 0.41 16.87 -7.31
C SER A 132 0.83 18.13 -6.59
N GLN A 133 2.02 18.15 -5.98
CA GLN A 133 2.52 19.27 -5.18
C GLN A 133 1.46 19.84 -4.22
N ASN A 134 0.83 18.97 -3.42
CA ASN A 134 -0.25 19.30 -2.47
C ASN A 134 -1.57 19.78 -3.12
N LYS A 135 -1.66 19.86 -4.44
CA LYS A 135 -2.89 20.22 -5.15
C LYS A 135 -3.65 18.96 -5.56
N PRO A 136 -5.00 18.95 -5.43
CA PRO A 136 -5.81 17.82 -5.82
C PRO A 136 -5.82 17.61 -7.33
N ALA A 137 -5.66 16.36 -7.74
CA ALA A 137 -5.88 15.87 -9.09
C ALA A 137 -6.55 14.49 -9.00
N PHE A 138 -7.09 13.97 -10.09
CA PHE A 138 -7.70 12.65 -10.09
C PHE A 138 -7.78 12.08 -11.51
N VAL A 139 -7.85 10.76 -11.62
CA VAL A 139 -8.19 10.11 -12.89
C VAL A 139 -9.70 9.87 -12.94
N LYS A 140 -10.32 10.32 -14.02
CA LYS A 140 -11.72 10.09 -14.36
C LYS A 140 -11.80 9.62 -15.80
N ASP A 141 -12.56 8.57 -16.07
CA ASP A 141 -12.71 7.99 -17.41
C ASP A 141 -11.35 7.83 -18.13
N LYS A 142 -10.40 7.22 -17.43
CA LYS A 142 -9.03 6.94 -17.91
C LYS A 142 -8.24 8.21 -18.34
N SER A 143 -8.67 9.38 -17.91
CA SER A 143 -8.03 10.66 -18.19
C SER A 143 -7.65 11.37 -16.88
N LEU A 144 -6.44 11.94 -16.82
CA LEU A 144 -6.01 12.74 -15.70
C LEU A 144 -6.68 14.12 -15.73
N VAL A 145 -7.45 14.42 -14.70
CA VAL A 145 -8.07 15.73 -14.45
C VAL A 145 -7.25 16.44 -13.39
N LYS A 146 -6.79 17.63 -13.70
CA LYS A 146 -5.99 18.47 -12.82
C LYS A 146 -6.32 19.93 -13.03
N SER A 147 -6.03 20.75 -12.04
CA SER A 147 -6.10 22.21 -12.15
C SER A 147 -5.08 22.72 -13.19
N ALA A 148 -5.41 23.84 -13.88
CA ALA A 148 -4.57 24.41 -14.93
C ALA A 148 -3.20 24.89 -14.43
N ASP A 149 -3.11 25.23 -13.15
CA ASP A 149 -1.91 25.69 -12.48
C ASP A 149 -0.98 24.55 -12.02
N ILE A 150 -1.31 23.28 -12.33
CA ILE A 150 -0.42 22.12 -12.12
C ILE A 150 0.32 21.84 -13.42
N ALA A 151 1.64 22.05 -13.45
CA ALA A 151 2.46 21.68 -14.59
C ALA A 151 2.55 20.14 -14.74
N ALA A 152 2.72 19.68 -15.98
CA ALA A 152 2.84 18.25 -16.24
C ALA A 152 4.06 17.63 -15.52
N SER A 153 5.18 18.36 -15.44
CA SER A 153 6.39 17.94 -14.72
C SER A 153 6.20 17.74 -13.21
N GLU A 154 5.15 18.30 -12.65
CA GLU A 154 4.81 18.20 -11.22
C GLU A 154 4.04 16.92 -10.88
N ILE A 155 3.55 16.19 -11.88
CA ILE A 155 2.84 14.92 -11.67
C ILE A 155 3.86 13.83 -11.32
N ILE A 156 3.86 13.44 -10.05
CA ILE A 156 4.65 12.29 -9.57
C ILE A 156 4.13 11.02 -10.26
N PRO A 157 5.01 10.16 -10.79
CA PRO A 157 4.58 8.93 -11.44
C PRO A 157 3.71 8.06 -10.51
N PHE A 158 2.56 7.61 -11.02
CA PHE A 158 1.67 6.71 -10.29
C PHE A 158 1.03 5.68 -11.22
N ILE A 159 0.54 4.59 -10.66
CA ILE A 159 -0.20 3.56 -11.37
C ILE A 159 -1.69 3.69 -11.05
N ASN A 160 -2.50 3.66 -12.09
CA ASN A 160 -3.94 3.41 -12.02
C ASN A 160 -4.25 2.04 -12.66
N ILE A 161 -5.24 1.33 -12.15
CA ILE A 161 -5.70 0.09 -12.79
C ILE A 161 -6.89 0.42 -13.69
N GLU A 162 -6.73 0.22 -14.98
CA GLU A 162 -7.72 0.47 -16.03
C GLU A 162 -7.96 -0.81 -16.82
N ASP A 163 -9.22 -1.24 -16.94
CA ASP A 163 -9.59 -2.48 -17.63
C ASP A 163 -8.72 -3.69 -17.20
N ARG A 164 -8.43 -3.79 -15.91
CA ARG A 164 -7.55 -4.80 -15.29
C ARG A 164 -6.07 -4.71 -15.68
N LYS A 165 -5.65 -3.68 -16.41
CA LYS A 165 -4.26 -3.42 -16.80
C LYS A 165 -3.67 -2.26 -16.00
N MET A 166 -2.36 -2.21 -15.91
CA MET A 166 -1.67 -1.09 -15.26
C MET A 166 -1.55 0.07 -16.23
N ALA A 167 -2.04 1.25 -15.86
CA ALA A 167 -1.82 2.51 -16.56
C ALA A 167 -0.82 3.36 -15.75
N LEU A 168 0.38 3.52 -16.27
CA LEU A 168 1.38 4.43 -15.72
C LEU A 168 1.09 5.85 -16.20
N TYR A 169 0.85 6.73 -15.25
CA TYR A 169 0.78 8.17 -15.47
C TYR A 169 2.12 8.81 -15.08
N LYS A 170 2.74 9.53 -15.99
CA LYS A 170 3.99 10.25 -15.77
C LYS A 170 3.96 11.57 -16.52
N GLY A 171 3.86 12.67 -15.79
CA GLY A 171 3.63 13.97 -16.43
C GLY A 171 2.32 13.99 -17.22
N SER A 172 2.39 14.39 -18.49
CA SER A 172 1.25 14.37 -19.42
C SER A 172 1.03 13.01 -20.09
N SER A 173 1.97 12.07 -19.95
CA SER A 173 1.92 10.79 -20.66
C SER A 173 1.17 9.73 -19.85
N LYS A 174 0.49 8.85 -20.59
CA LYS A 174 -0.09 7.61 -20.07
C LYS A 174 0.43 6.44 -20.90
N THR A 175 0.90 5.39 -20.24
CA THR A 175 1.38 4.16 -20.87
C THR A 175 0.69 2.96 -20.24
N ILE A 176 0.12 2.08 -21.04
CA ILE A 176 -0.43 0.81 -20.58
C ILE A 176 0.70 -0.21 -20.45
N LEU A 177 0.78 -0.86 -19.30
CA LEU A 177 1.81 -1.84 -18.98
C LEU A 177 1.17 -3.18 -18.68
N THR A 178 1.71 -4.23 -19.31
CA THR A 178 1.27 -5.63 -19.15
C THR A 178 2.45 -6.58 -18.98
N PRO A 179 3.35 -6.36 -18.01
CA PRO A 179 4.63 -7.08 -17.90
C PRO A 179 4.47 -8.60 -17.66
N SER A 180 3.33 -9.05 -17.15
CA SER A 180 3.04 -10.49 -16.97
C SER A 180 2.09 -11.05 -18.04
N GLY A 181 1.78 -10.27 -19.08
CA GLY A 181 0.90 -10.68 -20.18
C GLY A 181 -0.40 -9.88 -20.27
N GLU A 182 -0.93 -9.78 -21.49
CA GLU A 182 -2.13 -8.98 -21.76
C GLU A 182 -3.42 -9.56 -21.19
N ASN A 183 -3.46 -10.86 -20.94
CA ASN A 183 -4.65 -11.54 -20.41
C ASN A 183 -4.71 -11.52 -18.89
N GLU A 184 -3.64 -11.06 -18.20
CA GLU A 184 -3.60 -10.98 -16.75
C GLU A 184 -4.47 -9.84 -16.20
N SER A 185 -4.95 -10.04 -14.98
CA SER A 185 -5.62 -9.01 -14.19
C SER A 185 -4.65 -8.48 -13.14
N TYR A 186 -4.32 -7.19 -13.25
CA TYR A 186 -3.38 -6.50 -12.37
C TYR A 186 -4.08 -5.78 -11.24
N PHE A 187 -3.50 -5.80 -10.04
CA PHE A 187 -3.98 -5.09 -8.86
C PHE A 187 -2.84 -4.83 -7.87
N TRP A 188 -3.10 -4.06 -6.81
CA TRP A 188 -2.13 -3.64 -5.81
C TRP A 188 -0.83 -3.07 -6.39
N ALA A 189 -0.95 -2.35 -7.50
CA ALA A 189 0.22 -1.80 -8.17
C ALA A 189 0.62 -0.44 -7.59
N SER A 190 1.91 -0.27 -7.31
CA SER A 190 2.46 1.00 -6.85
C SER A 190 3.89 1.21 -7.33
N VAL A 191 4.25 2.48 -7.52
CA VAL A 191 5.61 2.90 -7.89
C VAL A 191 6.49 2.91 -6.64
N SER A 192 7.75 2.51 -6.78
CA SER A 192 8.76 2.56 -5.72
C SER A 192 9.06 4.02 -5.30
N PRO A 193 9.54 4.26 -4.06
CA PRO A 193 9.85 5.61 -3.59
C PRO A 193 10.85 6.37 -4.47
N ASP A 194 11.78 5.68 -5.14
CA ASP A 194 12.75 6.28 -6.07
C ASP A 194 12.23 6.46 -7.50
N GLY A 195 10.98 6.05 -7.77
CA GLY A 195 10.33 6.18 -9.07
C GLY A 195 10.85 5.24 -10.16
N LYS A 196 11.67 4.21 -9.83
CA LYS A 196 12.35 3.37 -10.83
C LYS A 196 11.66 2.03 -11.07
N HIS A 197 10.86 1.55 -10.12
CA HIS A 197 10.24 0.23 -10.16
C HIS A 197 8.74 0.31 -9.89
N ILE A 198 8.04 -0.75 -10.24
CA ILE A 198 6.62 -0.96 -9.93
C ILE A 198 6.51 -2.33 -9.25
N VAL A 199 5.92 -2.39 -8.05
CA VAL A 199 5.40 -3.63 -7.49
C VAL A 199 3.94 -3.78 -7.92
N TYR A 200 3.53 -5.00 -8.25
CA TYR A 200 2.15 -5.30 -8.64
C TYR A 200 1.82 -6.78 -8.37
N ALA A 201 0.56 -7.09 -8.23
CA ALA A 201 0.07 -8.45 -8.17
C ALA A 201 -0.78 -8.79 -9.41
N THR A 202 -0.79 -10.07 -9.77
CA THR A 202 -1.68 -10.63 -10.78
C THR A 202 -2.57 -11.71 -10.17
N ALA A 203 -3.74 -11.92 -10.75
CA ALA A 203 -4.70 -12.89 -10.22
C ALA A 203 -4.20 -14.34 -10.28
N ALA A 204 -3.40 -14.69 -11.31
CA ALA A 204 -2.98 -16.06 -11.54
C ALA A 204 -1.56 -16.38 -11.06
N GLN A 205 -0.64 -15.40 -11.02
CA GLN A 205 0.79 -15.67 -10.90
C GLN A 205 1.43 -15.11 -9.64
N GLY A 206 0.69 -14.35 -8.81
CA GLY A 206 1.18 -13.74 -7.59
C GLY A 206 1.77 -12.34 -7.80
N THR A 207 2.77 -11.99 -7.01
CA THR A 207 3.33 -10.63 -6.93
C THR A 207 4.67 -10.53 -7.65
N PHE A 208 4.89 -9.40 -8.31
CA PHE A 208 6.07 -9.13 -9.12
C PHE A 208 6.59 -7.72 -8.87
N VAL A 209 7.85 -7.51 -9.22
CA VAL A 209 8.46 -6.19 -9.41
C VAL A 209 8.96 -6.10 -10.85
N CYS A 210 8.74 -4.94 -11.50
CA CYS A 210 9.33 -4.64 -12.80
C CYS A 210 9.96 -3.24 -12.79
N ASN A 211 10.72 -2.93 -13.83
CA ASN A 211 11.15 -1.56 -14.07
C ASN A 211 9.94 -0.65 -14.32
N ILE A 212 10.11 0.66 -14.14
CA ILE A 212 9.03 1.66 -14.34
C ILE A 212 8.41 1.62 -15.75
N ASN A 213 9.13 1.12 -16.75
CA ASN A 213 8.63 0.94 -18.11
C ASN A 213 7.97 -0.43 -18.38
N GLY A 214 7.81 -1.26 -17.34
CA GLY A 214 7.24 -2.60 -17.44
C GLY A 214 8.21 -3.72 -17.84
N SER A 215 9.48 -3.42 -18.10
CA SER A 215 10.49 -4.45 -18.44
C SER A 215 11.03 -5.17 -17.20
N ASN A 216 11.68 -6.31 -17.40
CA ASN A 216 12.41 -7.08 -16.38
C ASN A 216 11.54 -7.42 -15.15
N ALA A 217 10.41 -8.07 -15.39
CA ALA A 217 9.53 -8.54 -14.31
C ALA A 217 10.19 -9.67 -13.53
N VAL A 218 10.29 -9.53 -12.22
CA VAL A 218 10.83 -10.50 -11.25
C VAL A 218 9.69 -10.95 -10.34
N SER A 219 9.49 -12.25 -10.20
CA SER A 219 8.47 -12.81 -9.31
C SER A 219 8.93 -12.76 -7.85
N LEU A 220 8.05 -12.30 -6.97
CA LEU A 220 8.18 -12.39 -5.51
C LEU A 220 7.37 -13.56 -4.92
N GLY A 221 6.69 -14.33 -5.79
CA GLY A 221 5.76 -15.37 -5.36
C GLY A 221 4.49 -14.83 -4.71
N LYS A 222 3.90 -15.59 -3.78
CA LYS A 222 2.73 -15.13 -3.02
C LYS A 222 3.16 -14.06 -2.01
N LEU A 223 2.64 -12.86 -2.20
CA LEU A 223 2.86 -11.69 -1.35
C LEU A 223 1.69 -10.72 -1.55
N ASN A 224 0.60 -10.92 -0.82
CA ASN A 224 -0.62 -10.14 -1.00
C ASN A 224 -0.51 -8.76 -0.34
N ALA A 225 -1.26 -7.78 -0.87
CA ALA A 225 -1.24 -6.38 -0.43
C ALA A 225 0.19 -5.81 -0.28
N PRO A 226 1.07 -5.92 -1.32
CA PRO A 226 2.46 -5.49 -1.23
C PRO A 226 2.56 -3.97 -1.10
N VAL A 227 3.44 -3.51 -0.20
CA VAL A 227 3.80 -2.11 -0.03
C VAL A 227 5.32 -1.95 0.03
N TRP A 228 5.83 -0.85 -0.48
CA TRP A 228 7.25 -0.51 -0.41
C TRP A 228 7.64 -0.09 1.00
N LEU A 229 8.61 -0.77 1.62
CA LEU A 229 9.30 -0.29 2.84
C LEU A 229 10.31 0.80 2.49
N ASN A 230 11.01 0.60 1.40
CA ASN A 230 11.93 1.55 0.75
C ASN A 230 12.11 1.11 -0.71
N SER A 231 13.04 1.70 -1.46
CA SER A 231 13.26 1.33 -2.87
C SER A 231 13.84 -0.06 -3.10
N GLN A 232 14.24 -0.79 -2.04
CA GLN A 232 14.85 -2.11 -2.11
C GLN A 232 14.00 -3.20 -1.46
N TRP A 233 13.11 -2.87 -0.54
CA TRP A 233 12.32 -3.79 0.24
C TRP A 233 10.83 -3.55 0.10
N ILE A 234 10.11 -4.65 0.01
CA ILE A 234 8.65 -4.72 -0.04
C ILE A 234 8.17 -5.59 1.12
N VAL A 235 7.11 -5.20 1.79
CA VAL A 235 6.39 -6.04 2.75
C VAL A 235 4.99 -6.33 2.21
N GLY A 236 4.51 -7.52 2.47
CA GLY A 236 3.14 -7.94 2.15
C GLY A 236 2.69 -9.02 3.13
N MET A 237 1.57 -9.64 2.83
CA MET A 237 1.04 -10.73 3.63
C MET A 237 1.06 -12.05 2.86
N ASP A 238 1.37 -13.14 3.58
CA ASP A 238 1.21 -14.53 3.14
C ASP A 238 0.04 -15.14 3.93
N ASP A 239 -1.13 -15.06 3.34
CA ASP A 239 -2.38 -15.51 3.93
C ASP A 239 -2.79 -16.89 3.41
N LYS A 240 -3.51 -17.62 4.23
CA LYS A 240 -4.17 -18.87 3.88
C LYS A 240 -5.66 -18.71 4.16
N ASP A 241 -6.48 -19.07 3.20
CA ASP A 241 -7.93 -19.00 3.27
C ASP A 241 -8.56 -20.36 2.88
N ASP A 242 -9.84 -20.52 3.17
CA ASP A 242 -10.67 -21.67 2.77
C ASP A 242 -11.63 -21.32 1.63
N GLY A 243 -11.43 -20.17 0.99
CA GLY A 243 -12.31 -19.60 -0.03
C GLY A 243 -13.40 -18.67 0.53
N ASN A 244 -13.61 -18.64 1.86
CA ASN A 244 -14.59 -17.77 2.53
C ASN A 244 -13.93 -16.82 3.53
N VAL A 245 -13.01 -17.34 4.34
CA VAL A 245 -12.35 -16.56 5.40
C VAL A 245 -10.85 -16.82 5.42
N ILE A 246 -10.08 -15.83 5.85
CA ILE A 246 -8.64 -15.97 6.10
C ILE A 246 -8.45 -16.76 7.39
N LEU A 247 -7.79 -17.91 7.30
CA LEU A 247 -7.51 -18.81 8.44
C LEU A 247 -6.24 -18.43 9.18
N SER A 248 -5.26 -17.91 8.47
CA SER A 248 -3.99 -17.38 9.00
C SER A 248 -3.39 -16.39 8.03
N SER A 249 -2.62 -15.44 8.53
CA SER A 249 -1.85 -14.50 7.71
C SER A 249 -0.63 -14.05 8.48
N SER A 250 0.52 -14.04 7.81
CA SER A 250 1.79 -13.56 8.35
C SER A 250 2.38 -12.47 7.46
N LEU A 251 3.14 -11.57 8.06
CA LEU A 251 3.87 -10.56 7.30
C LEU A 251 5.16 -11.18 6.73
N VAL A 252 5.45 -10.84 5.49
CA VAL A 252 6.65 -11.28 4.79
C VAL A 252 7.27 -10.10 4.08
N ALA A 253 8.57 -9.93 4.22
CA ALA A 253 9.35 -8.97 3.45
C ALA A 253 10.11 -9.68 2.32
N SER A 254 10.28 -8.99 1.20
CA SER A 254 11.09 -9.45 0.08
C SER A 254 11.92 -8.30 -0.48
N THR A 255 13.13 -8.61 -0.94
CA THR A 255 13.87 -7.63 -1.75
C THR A 255 13.20 -7.47 -3.12
N ALA A 256 13.34 -6.28 -3.71
CA ALA A 256 12.75 -5.96 -5.02
C ALA A 256 13.30 -6.84 -6.15
N ASP A 257 14.51 -7.40 -6.00
CA ASP A 257 15.12 -8.34 -6.93
C ASP A 257 14.72 -9.82 -6.66
N GLY A 258 13.86 -10.06 -5.66
CA GLY A 258 13.35 -11.39 -5.31
C GLY A 258 14.35 -12.35 -4.68
N LYS A 259 15.62 -11.95 -4.45
CA LYS A 259 16.68 -12.86 -3.96
C LYS A 259 16.56 -13.20 -2.48
N VAL A 260 16.01 -12.29 -1.69
CA VAL A 260 15.82 -12.50 -0.25
C VAL A 260 14.33 -12.39 0.08
N LYS A 261 13.82 -13.38 0.80
CA LYS A 261 12.48 -13.39 1.36
C LYS A 261 12.57 -13.73 2.85
N GLN A 262 11.99 -12.90 3.70
CA GLN A 262 12.09 -13.02 5.14
C GLN A 262 10.72 -12.93 5.78
N ALA A 263 10.34 -13.93 6.59
CA ALA A 263 9.16 -13.84 7.44
C ALA A 263 9.39 -12.80 8.54
N LEU A 264 8.35 -12.04 8.83
CA LEU A 264 8.31 -11.08 9.94
C LEU A 264 7.32 -11.62 10.99
N PRO A 265 7.80 -12.38 11.97
CA PRO A 265 6.94 -13.07 12.93
C PRO A 265 6.12 -12.11 13.79
N THR A 266 4.86 -12.47 14.02
CA THR A 266 3.90 -11.80 14.90
C THR A 266 3.34 -12.81 15.90
N PRO A 267 4.13 -13.27 16.90
CA PRO A 267 3.86 -14.50 17.67
C PRO A 267 2.47 -14.54 18.34
N SER A 268 1.97 -13.40 18.79
CA SER A 268 0.66 -13.28 19.46
C SER A 268 -0.50 -12.94 18.54
N ILE A 269 -0.24 -12.78 17.20
CA ILE A 269 -1.22 -12.33 16.24
C ILE A 269 -1.28 -13.36 15.11
N LYS A 270 -2.35 -14.16 15.09
CA LYS A 270 -2.52 -15.26 14.12
C LYS A 270 -2.81 -14.75 12.71
N ILE A 271 -3.47 -13.61 12.60
CA ILE A 271 -3.91 -13.03 11.33
C ILE A 271 -3.43 -11.58 11.29
N ALA A 272 -2.32 -11.33 10.58
CA ALA A 272 -1.77 -10.01 10.32
C ALA A 272 -2.14 -9.58 8.89
N LEU A 273 -2.85 -8.46 8.74
CA LEU A 273 -3.49 -8.04 7.50
C LEU A 273 -3.08 -6.63 7.10
N TYR A 274 -3.01 -6.41 5.78
CA TYR A 274 -2.90 -5.10 5.15
C TYR A 274 -1.77 -4.24 5.70
N PRO A 275 -0.50 -4.65 5.51
CA PRO A 275 0.63 -3.87 5.97
C PRO A 275 0.70 -2.51 5.31
N ALA A 276 1.11 -1.50 6.06
CA ALA A 276 1.47 -0.17 5.61
C ALA A 276 2.85 0.19 6.13
N ALA A 277 3.69 0.80 5.32
CA ALA A 277 5.03 1.21 5.68
C ALA A 277 5.07 2.67 6.11
N SER A 278 5.85 2.98 7.16
CA SER A 278 6.14 4.36 7.50
C SER A 278 7.03 5.01 6.42
N PRO A 279 6.98 6.33 6.24
CA PRO A 279 7.76 7.02 5.21
C PRO A 279 9.28 6.85 5.34
N ASP A 280 9.77 6.64 6.57
CA ASP A 280 11.19 6.38 6.86
C ASP A 280 11.59 4.90 6.74
N GLY A 281 10.63 4.01 6.44
CA GLY A 281 10.85 2.57 6.28
C GLY A 281 11.19 1.84 7.59
N LYS A 282 10.96 2.45 8.76
CA LYS A 282 11.33 1.87 10.07
C LYS A 282 10.17 1.27 10.83
N GLN A 283 8.95 1.48 10.36
CA GLN A 283 7.76 0.93 10.98
C GLN A 283 6.84 0.29 9.94
N ILE A 284 6.15 -0.77 10.35
CA ILE A 284 5.08 -1.41 9.61
C ILE A 284 3.83 -1.37 10.48
N ALA A 285 2.78 -0.70 10.01
CA ALA A 285 1.46 -0.80 10.62
C ALA A 285 0.69 -1.93 9.95
N PHE A 286 -0.07 -2.71 10.71
CA PHE A 286 -0.97 -3.74 10.18
C PHE A 286 -2.13 -3.95 11.14
N ASN A 287 -3.22 -4.50 10.67
CA ASN A 287 -4.35 -4.84 11.55
C ASN A 287 -4.53 -6.35 11.68
N ASN A 288 -5.17 -6.79 12.77
CA ASN A 288 -5.67 -8.15 12.90
C ASN A 288 -7.13 -8.26 12.40
N GLU A 289 -7.73 -9.44 12.53
CA GLU A 289 -9.11 -9.73 12.14
C GLU A 289 -10.16 -8.95 12.94
N LYS A 290 -9.81 -8.45 14.13
CA LYS A 290 -10.69 -7.63 14.97
C LYS A 290 -10.61 -6.14 14.63
N GLY A 291 -9.62 -5.74 13.82
CA GLY A 291 -9.37 -4.34 13.55
C GLY A 291 -8.60 -3.63 14.66
N GLU A 292 -7.80 -4.35 15.40
CA GLU A 292 -6.75 -3.81 16.26
C GLU A 292 -5.53 -3.53 15.39
N ILE A 293 -4.97 -2.32 15.45
CA ILE A 293 -3.78 -1.93 14.68
C ILE A 293 -2.53 -2.12 15.54
N TYR A 294 -1.53 -2.75 14.95
CA TYR A 294 -0.21 -2.94 15.55
C TYR A 294 0.84 -2.16 14.78
N LEU A 295 1.85 -1.68 15.51
CA LEU A 295 3.08 -1.09 14.97
C LEU A 295 4.23 -2.03 15.22
N MET A 296 4.87 -2.48 14.16
CA MET A 296 6.11 -3.25 14.20
C MET A 296 7.28 -2.30 13.91
N ASN A 297 8.15 -2.08 14.89
CA ASN A 297 9.39 -1.32 14.75
C ASN A 297 10.47 -2.25 14.18
N ILE A 298 11.13 -1.83 13.11
CA ILE A 298 12.13 -2.62 12.40
C ILE A 298 13.43 -1.84 12.19
N ASN A 299 14.50 -2.58 11.96
CA ASN A 299 15.77 -2.06 11.46
C ASN A 299 16.21 -2.87 10.25
N ILE A 300 16.48 -2.23 9.14
CA ILE A 300 17.01 -2.84 7.93
C ILE A 300 18.53 -2.70 7.99
N LYS A 301 19.26 -3.84 7.95
CA LYS A 301 20.73 -3.90 8.03
C LYS A 301 21.37 -3.76 6.66
#